data_f631cc7b41cb9d219a1b39b6ec39d1d6
#
_entry.id   f631cc7b41cb9d219a1b39b6ec39d1d6
#
_cell.length_a   1.000
_cell.length_b   1.000
_cell.length_c   1.000
_cell.angle_alpha   90.00
_cell.angle_beta   90.00
_cell.angle_gamma   90.00
#
_symmetry.space_group_name_H-M   'P 1'
#
loop_
_entity.id
_entity.type
_entity.pdbx_description
1 polymer ?
#
loop_
_entity_poly.entity_id
_entity_poly.type
_entity_poly.pdbx_seq_one_letter_code
_entity_poly.pdbx_strand_id
1 'polypeptide(L)'
;MAYGWKITSEYDNGEFKECSPVYGPSGIKDGPRQRLDADEGLRFKMYDDDGEKMASGKLIPDDHTTQFEPLDDYGEGNFGCTYIKYWQDGGWKIL
;
A
#
# COMPACT_ATOMS: atom_id res chain seq x y z
N MET A 1 8.86 12.98 -11.43
CA MET A 1 9.29 12.03 -10.36
C MET A 1 8.41 10.82 -10.39
N ALA A 2 8.94 9.68 -9.99
CA ALA A 2 8.20 8.44 -9.98
C ALA A 2 7.66 8.16 -8.57
N TYR A 3 6.48 7.55 -8.52
CA TYR A 3 5.95 7.04 -7.27
C TYR A 3 6.35 5.57 -7.09
N GLY A 4 6.18 5.06 -5.88
CA GLY A 4 6.37 3.65 -5.59
C GLY A 4 5.63 3.24 -4.34
N TRP A 5 5.27 1.95 -4.26
CA TRP A 5 4.65 1.38 -3.06
C TRP A 5 5.29 0.04 -2.72
N LYS A 6 5.11 -0.35 -1.48
CA LYS A 6 5.64 -1.60 -0.94
C LYS A 6 4.55 -2.25 -0.08
N ILE A 7 4.21 -3.49 -0.41
CA ILE A 7 3.32 -4.29 0.43
C ILE A 7 4.19 -5.07 1.41
N THR A 8 3.98 -4.86 2.70
CA THR A 8 4.81 -5.46 3.74
C THR A 8 4.10 -6.58 4.49
N SER A 9 2.77 -6.60 4.46
CA SER A 9 1.98 -7.57 5.20
C SER A 9 0.73 -7.94 4.42
N GLU A 10 0.35 -9.21 4.49
CA GLU A 10 -0.89 -9.72 3.94
C GLU A 10 -1.69 -10.37 5.07
N TYR A 11 -3.01 -10.45 4.91
CA TYR A 11 -3.91 -11.01 5.90
C TYR A 11 -4.87 -11.99 5.23
N ASP A 12 -5.17 -13.09 5.91
CA ASP A 12 -6.10 -14.12 5.44
C ASP A 12 -7.11 -14.38 6.56
N ASN A 13 -8.39 -14.11 6.31
CA ASN A 13 -9.45 -14.22 7.32
C ASN A 13 -9.11 -13.45 8.60
N GLY A 14 -8.48 -12.28 8.45
CA GLY A 14 -8.08 -11.45 9.58
C GLY A 14 -6.77 -11.86 10.24
N GLU A 15 -6.18 -12.97 9.83
CA GLU A 15 -4.91 -13.45 10.39
C GLU A 15 -3.73 -12.87 9.60
N PHE A 16 -2.76 -12.35 10.34
CA PHE A 16 -1.52 -11.84 9.76
C PHE A 16 -0.73 -12.97 9.10
N LYS A 17 -0.29 -12.71 7.88
CA LYS A 17 0.64 -13.59 7.17
C LYS A 17 1.88 -12.79 6.82
N GLU A 18 3.03 -13.26 7.30
CA GLU A 18 4.29 -12.67 6.88
C GLU A 18 4.51 -12.96 5.40
N CYS A 19 4.84 -11.94 4.64
CA CYS A 19 5.13 -12.10 3.23
C CYS A 19 6.44 -11.41 2.88
N SER A 20 7.07 -11.86 1.80
CA SER A 20 8.20 -11.13 1.23
C SER A 20 7.67 -9.83 0.67
N PRO A 21 8.37 -8.71 0.87
CA PRO A 21 7.89 -7.42 0.37
C PRO A 21 7.63 -7.45 -1.14
N VAL A 22 6.50 -6.89 -1.54
CA VAL A 22 6.14 -6.72 -2.94
C VAL A 22 6.23 -5.23 -3.26
N TYR A 23 6.98 -4.89 -4.30
CA TYR A 23 7.17 -3.52 -4.73
C TYR A 23 6.42 -3.26 -6.02
N GLY A 24 5.91 -2.08 -6.19
CA GLY A 24 5.24 -1.64 -7.40
C GLY A 24 5.23 -0.14 -7.55
N PRO A 25 4.71 0.34 -8.67
CA PRO A 25 4.20 -0.43 -9.80
C PRO A 25 5.30 -1.16 -10.56
N SER A 26 4.91 -1.96 -11.55
CA SER A 26 5.89 -2.61 -12.43
C SER A 26 6.82 -1.56 -13.03
N GLY A 27 8.13 -1.81 -12.92
CA GLY A 27 9.13 -0.82 -13.34
C GLY A 27 9.40 0.27 -12.31
N ILE A 28 9.13 0.03 -11.04
CA ILE A 28 9.42 0.99 -9.96
C ILE A 28 10.87 1.50 -10.08
N LYS A 29 11.05 2.79 -9.93
CA LYS A 29 12.37 3.45 -10.03
C LYS A 29 13.18 3.25 -8.76
N ASP A 30 14.51 3.38 -8.89
CA ASP A 30 15.43 3.19 -7.76
C ASP A 30 15.20 4.19 -6.63
N GLY A 31 14.86 5.43 -6.94
CA GLY A 31 14.63 6.46 -5.94
C GLY A 31 13.50 6.10 -4.96
N PRO A 32 12.28 5.86 -5.45
CA PRO A 32 11.20 5.41 -4.57
C PRO A 32 11.51 4.09 -3.87
N ARG A 33 12.12 3.14 -4.56
CA ARG A 33 12.46 1.86 -3.98
C ARG A 33 13.44 1.98 -2.82
N GLN A 34 14.47 2.80 -2.98
CA GLN A 34 15.45 3.03 -1.91
C GLN A 34 14.81 3.68 -0.69
N ARG A 35 13.89 4.62 -0.89
CA ARG A 35 13.17 5.26 0.20
C ARG A 35 12.27 4.27 0.94
N LEU A 36 11.61 3.37 0.22
CA LEU A 36 10.79 2.32 0.82
C LEU A 36 11.67 1.34 1.61
N ASP A 37 12.85 1.00 1.09
CA ASP A 37 13.80 0.13 1.81
C ASP A 37 14.35 0.81 3.07
N ALA A 38 14.39 2.14 3.10
CA ALA A 38 14.76 2.91 4.27
C ALA A 38 13.59 3.14 5.24
N ASP A 39 12.48 2.43 5.04
CA ASP A 39 11.28 2.49 5.87
C ASP A 39 10.57 3.85 5.83
N GLU A 40 10.74 4.60 4.75
CA GLU A 40 10.03 5.85 4.52
C GLU A 40 8.69 5.58 3.84
N GLY A 41 7.83 6.60 3.83
CA GLY A 41 6.58 6.58 3.08
C GLY A 41 5.35 6.70 3.96
N LEU A 42 4.22 6.86 3.28
CA LEU A 42 2.90 6.97 3.91
C LEU A 42 2.38 5.56 4.21
N ARG A 43 2.08 5.28 5.47
CA ARG A 43 1.54 3.98 5.88
C ARG A 43 0.10 3.85 5.40
N PHE A 44 -0.23 2.69 4.80
CA PHE A 44 -1.59 2.41 4.37
C PHE A 44 -2.05 1.02 4.75
N LYS A 45 -3.37 0.83 4.76
CA LYS A 45 -4.04 -0.45 4.90
C LYS A 45 -5.14 -0.55 3.86
N MET A 46 -5.29 -1.71 3.22
CA MET A 46 -6.32 -1.95 2.22
C MET A 46 -7.33 -2.98 2.71
N TYR A 47 -8.60 -2.76 2.39
CA TYR A 47 -9.72 -3.54 2.91
C TYR A 47 -10.63 -3.99 1.77
N ASP A 48 -11.28 -5.15 1.96
CA ASP A 48 -12.29 -5.64 1.01
C ASP A 48 -13.69 -5.08 1.32
N ASP A 49 -14.70 -5.53 0.57
CA ASP A 49 -16.10 -5.11 0.75
C ASP A 49 -16.65 -5.42 2.12
N ASP A 50 -16.16 -6.47 2.76
CA ASP A 50 -16.62 -6.90 4.09
C ASP A 50 -15.93 -6.14 5.21
N GLY A 51 -15.01 -5.23 4.88
CA GLY A 51 -14.25 -4.48 5.86
C GLY A 51 -13.10 -5.24 6.45
N GLU A 52 -12.69 -6.36 5.86
CA GLU A 52 -11.54 -7.12 6.30
C GLU A 52 -10.26 -6.54 5.73
N LYS A 53 -9.26 -6.37 6.59
CA LYS A 53 -7.94 -5.92 6.18
C LYS A 53 -7.25 -7.03 5.41
N MET A 54 -6.82 -6.72 4.18
CA MET A 54 -6.21 -7.70 3.28
C MET A 54 -4.71 -7.48 3.12
N ALA A 55 -4.24 -6.24 3.19
CA ALA A 55 -2.83 -5.93 3.01
C ALA A 55 -2.49 -4.60 3.66
N SER A 56 -1.22 -4.40 3.95
CA SER A 56 -0.70 -3.12 4.42
C SER A 56 0.69 -2.86 3.85
N GLY A 57 1.08 -1.59 3.81
CA GLY A 57 2.37 -1.20 3.28
C GLY A 57 2.62 0.29 3.38
N LYS A 58 3.47 0.78 2.48
CA LYS A 58 3.85 2.19 2.42
C LYS A 58 3.89 2.69 0.98
N LEU A 59 3.60 3.98 0.81
CA LEU A 59 3.62 4.67 -0.48
C LEU A 59 4.60 5.83 -0.44
N ILE A 60 5.44 5.92 -1.47
CA ILE A 60 6.22 7.13 -1.78
C ILE A 60 5.48 7.83 -2.92
N PRO A 61 4.77 8.93 -2.66
CA PRO A 61 4.04 9.64 -3.72
C PRO A 61 4.97 10.52 -4.55
N ASP A 62 4.52 10.85 -5.75
CA ASP A 62 5.13 11.91 -6.54
C ASP A 62 4.11 13.04 -6.77
N ASP A 63 4.44 14.03 -7.62
CA ASP A 63 3.57 15.18 -7.83
C ASP A 63 2.26 14.84 -8.54
N HIS A 64 2.18 13.66 -9.16
CA HIS A 64 1.02 13.22 -9.95
C HIS A 64 0.30 12.03 -9.34
N THR A 65 0.85 11.44 -8.29
CA THR A 65 0.33 10.21 -7.69
C THR A 65 -0.80 10.53 -6.73
N THR A 66 -1.94 9.89 -6.93
CA THR A 66 -3.00 9.89 -5.94
C THR A 66 -2.73 8.79 -4.91
N GLN A 67 -3.34 8.92 -3.73
CA GLN A 67 -3.18 7.90 -2.69
C GLN A 67 -3.96 6.62 -3.00
N PHE A 68 -4.72 6.57 -4.10
CA PHE A 68 -5.40 5.35 -4.55
C PHE A 68 -4.48 4.40 -5.33
N GLU A 69 -3.28 4.81 -5.70
CA GLU A 69 -2.40 4.00 -6.55
C GLU A 69 -2.13 2.59 -6.05
N PRO A 70 -1.81 2.37 -4.75
CA PRO A 70 -1.62 0.99 -4.27
C PRO A 70 -2.88 0.13 -4.41
N LEU A 71 -4.05 0.72 -4.21
CA LEU A 71 -5.33 0.03 -4.38
C LEU A 71 -5.56 -0.34 -5.84
N ASP A 72 -5.37 0.62 -6.76
CA ASP A 72 -5.58 0.41 -8.19
C ASP A 72 -4.55 -0.55 -8.78
N ASP A 73 -3.28 -0.42 -8.38
CA ASP A 73 -2.19 -1.21 -8.94
C ASP A 73 -2.18 -2.65 -8.42
N TYR A 74 -2.60 -2.87 -7.17
CA TYR A 74 -2.36 -4.14 -6.50
C TYR A 74 -3.55 -4.66 -5.71
N GLY A 75 -4.13 -3.85 -4.82
CA GLY A 75 -5.13 -4.33 -3.87
C GLY A 75 -6.39 -4.84 -4.53
N GLU A 76 -6.93 -4.10 -5.49
CA GLU A 76 -8.16 -4.45 -6.19
C GLU A 76 -8.00 -5.75 -6.97
N GLY A 77 -6.92 -5.87 -7.76
CA GLY A 77 -6.70 -7.03 -8.63
C GLY A 77 -6.27 -8.29 -7.88
N ASN A 78 -5.55 -8.16 -6.79
CA ASN A 78 -4.97 -9.30 -6.07
C ASN A 78 -5.79 -9.77 -4.87
N PHE A 79 -6.55 -8.86 -4.25
CA PHE A 79 -7.29 -9.16 -3.02
C PHE A 79 -8.74 -8.75 -3.07
N GLY A 80 -9.20 -8.15 -4.16
CA GLY A 80 -10.56 -7.61 -4.22
C GLY A 80 -10.79 -6.45 -3.26
N CYS A 81 -9.74 -5.70 -2.93
CA CYS A 81 -9.86 -4.55 -2.04
C CYS A 81 -10.68 -3.45 -2.69
N THR A 82 -11.52 -2.77 -1.90
CA THR A 82 -12.41 -1.74 -2.39
C THR A 82 -12.14 -0.37 -1.77
N TYR A 83 -11.37 -0.32 -0.69
CA TYR A 83 -10.96 0.95 -0.11
C TYR A 83 -9.62 0.83 0.60
N ILE A 84 -9.01 2.01 0.84
CA ILE A 84 -7.70 2.13 1.44
C ILE A 84 -7.73 3.21 2.52
N LYS A 85 -7.02 2.98 3.61
CA LYS A 85 -6.84 3.95 4.70
C LYS A 85 -5.37 4.32 4.81
N TYR A 86 -5.12 5.58 5.15
CA TYR A 86 -3.77 6.08 5.40
C TYR A 86 -3.64 6.59 6.83
N TRP A 87 -2.47 6.44 7.41
CA TRP A 87 -2.14 7.02 8.71
C TRP A 87 -1.84 8.50 8.52
N GLN A 88 -2.68 9.36 9.07
CA GLN A 88 -2.57 10.82 8.95
C GLN A 88 -3.04 11.47 10.24
N ASP A 89 -2.29 12.46 10.70
CA ASP A 89 -2.67 13.28 11.86
C ASP A 89 -3.06 12.47 13.10
N GLY A 90 -2.32 11.40 13.37
CA GLY A 90 -2.54 10.58 14.55
C GLY A 90 -3.68 9.58 14.46
N GLY A 91 -4.20 9.31 13.26
CA GLY A 91 -5.28 8.34 13.07
C GLY A 91 -5.33 7.78 11.66
N TRP A 92 -6.07 6.67 11.51
CA TRP A 92 -6.32 6.06 10.23
C TRP A 92 -7.51 6.76 9.56
N LYS A 93 -7.31 7.25 8.35
CA LYS A 93 -8.31 7.98 7.57
C LYS A 93 -8.61 7.22 6.29
N ILE A 94 -9.88 6.97 6.03
CA ILE A 94 -10.33 6.39 4.77
C ILE A 94 -10.17 7.42 3.66
N LEU A 95 -9.71 6.96 2.52
CA LEU A 95 -9.50 7.82 1.37
C LEU A 95 -10.76 7.88 0.48
#